data_ac6ea1702c369075dd1359964f889515
#
_entry.id   ac6ea1702c369075dd1359964f889515
#
_cell.length_a   1.000
_cell.length_b   1.000
_cell.length_c   1.000
_cell.angle_alpha   90.00
_cell.angle_beta   90.00
_cell.angle_gamma   90.00
#
_symmetry.space_group_name_H-M   'P 1'
#
loop_
_entity.id
_entity.type
_entity.pdbx_description
1 polymer ?
#
loop_
_entity_poly.entity_id
_entity_poly.type
_entity_poly.pdbx_seq_one_letter_code
_entity_poly.pdbx_strand_id
1 'polypeptide(L)'
;MRFANAEITTIDLMRHGEPQGGRMLRGSTDHPLSDTGWQQVTDAVMRHTVEGRPPYDAIVSSPLARCREFALWLGEEFDLPVQVDDDLAELHLGGWEGKTYAQVYEQEGTEQMSAFWFDPARAAPPGGETLAELDARVSEAWRRLLANPPGHHVLVVAHLFVCNALLRQVLAQPLSNGLVMDLPYAAMSRLRHERHALGESTFIEWIGR
;
A
#
# COMPACT_ATOMS: atom_id res chain seq x y z
N MET A 1 -3.01 -14.64 -21.24
CA MET A 1 -4.06 -15.64 -21.45
C MET A 1 -5.25 -15.20 -20.60
N ARG A 2 -6.48 -15.15 -21.11
CA ARG A 2 -7.67 -14.85 -20.35
C ARG A 2 -8.58 -16.08 -20.36
N PHE A 3 -9.12 -16.45 -19.21
CA PHE A 3 -10.06 -17.54 -19.15
C PHE A 3 -11.44 -17.07 -19.69
N ALA A 4 -12.10 -17.90 -20.47
CA ALA A 4 -13.44 -17.59 -20.96
C ALA A 4 -14.40 -17.49 -19.76
N ASN A 5 -15.21 -16.42 -19.71
CA ASN A 5 -16.17 -16.15 -18.63
C ASN A 5 -15.54 -15.92 -17.24
N ALA A 6 -14.30 -15.42 -17.15
CA ALA A 6 -13.75 -14.98 -15.88
C ALA A 6 -14.40 -13.67 -15.45
N GLU A 7 -14.75 -13.58 -14.16
CA GLU A 7 -15.02 -12.31 -13.50
C GLU A 7 -13.67 -11.63 -13.23
N ILE A 8 -13.54 -10.38 -13.69
CA ILE A 8 -12.28 -9.64 -13.62
C ILE A 8 -12.45 -8.46 -12.69
N THR A 9 -11.52 -8.34 -11.73
CA THR A 9 -11.33 -7.15 -10.92
C THR A 9 -9.95 -6.57 -11.19
N THR A 10 -9.90 -5.32 -11.64
CA THR A 10 -8.66 -4.56 -11.77
C THR A 10 -8.40 -3.80 -10.46
N ILE A 11 -7.21 -3.90 -9.92
CA ILE A 11 -6.81 -3.21 -8.71
C ILE A 11 -5.58 -2.35 -9.02
N ASP A 12 -5.73 -1.03 -8.89
CA ASP A 12 -4.61 -0.10 -8.90
C ASP A 12 -4.17 0.14 -7.45
N LEU A 13 -2.99 -0.32 -7.13
CA LEU A 13 -2.36 -0.16 -5.82
C LEU A 13 -1.47 1.08 -5.87
N MET A 14 -1.74 2.08 -5.03
CA MET A 14 -1.02 3.35 -4.99
C MET A 14 -0.35 3.56 -3.63
N ARG A 15 0.95 3.86 -3.63
CA ARG A 15 1.61 4.43 -2.48
C ARG A 15 1.21 5.91 -2.34
N HIS A 16 0.95 6.38 -1.11
CA HIS A 16 0.69 7.79 -0.83
C HIS A 16 1.78 8.73 -1.37
N GLY A 17 1.46 10.01 -1.57
CA GLY A 17 2.40 11.08 -1.90
C GLY A 17 3.32 11.47 -0.74
N GLU A 18 4.20 12.45 -0.95
CA GLU A 18 5.09 12.96 0.08
C GLU A 18 4.29 13.49 1.29
N PRO A 19 4.55 12.99 2.52
CA PRO A 19 3.90 13.52 3.71
C PRO A 19 4.65 14.73 4.29
N GLN A 20 3.97 15.56 5.06
CA GLN A 20 4.57 16.64 5.82
C GLN A 20 5.62 16.12 6.84
N GLY A 21 6.49 17.03 7.32
CA GLY A 21 7.47 16.72 8.37
C GLY A 21 8.83 16.21 7.90
N GLY A 22 9.10 16.17 6.56
CA GLY A 22 10.40 15.85 6.00
C GLY A 22 10.75 14.34 6.05
N ARG A 23 12.02 14.00 5.89
CA ARG A 23 12.51 12.60 5.82
C ARG A 23 12.67 11.99 7.22
N MET A 24 11.83 11.04 7.56
CA MET A 24 11.85 10.28 8.82
C MET A 24 11.21 8.91 8.64
N LEU A 25 11.46 8.02 9.56
CA LEU A 25 10.70 6.79 9.76
C LEU A 25 9.35 7.15 10.38
N ARG A 26 8.26 7.01 9.63
CA ARG A 26 6.93 7.45 10.09
C ARG A 26 6.12 6.35 10.72
N GLY A 27 6.11 5.19 10.07
CA GLY A 27 5.25 4.11 10.51
C GLY A 27 3.79 4.57 10.61
N SER A 28 3.20 4.38 11.79
CA SER A 28 1.83 4.75 12.12
C SER A 28 1.65 6.23 12.51
N THR A 29 2.74 7.01 12.66
CA THR A 29 2.63 8.47 12.91
C THR A 29 1.84 9.13 11.79
N ASP A 30 0.77 9.84 12.17
CA ASP A 30 -0.28 10.28 11.24
C ASP A 30 -0.06 11.71 10.73
N HIS A 31 0.96 11.91 9.89
CA HIS A 31 1.17 13.15 9.15
C HIS A 31 0.33 13.18 7.87
N PRO A 32 -0.33 14.31 7.53
CA PRO A 32 -1.02 14.49 6.26
C PRO A 32 -0.03 14.63 5.09
N LEU A 33 -0.53 14.69 3.86
CA LEU A 33 0.27 15.01 2.68
C LEU A 33 0.81 16.43 2.74
N SER A 34 2.01 16.63 2.19
CA SER A 34 2.52 17.95 1.83
C SER A 34 1.82 18.45 0.53
N ASP A 35 1.98 19.74 0.19
CA ASP A 35 1.48 20.27 -1.08
C ASP A 35 2.09 19.51 -2.28
N THR A 36 3.37 19.18 -2.20
CA THR A 36 4.06 18.31 -3.17
C THR A 36 3.41 16.92 -3.22
N GLY A 37 3.11 16.34 -2.06
CA GLY A 37 2.45 15.04 -1.99
C GLY A 37 1.06 15.03 -2.61
N TRP A 38 0.27 16.07 -2.38
CA TRP A 38 -1.02 16.26 -3.02
C TRP A 38 -0.91 16.30 -4.54
N GLN A 39 0.04 17.09 -5.07
CA GLN A 39 0.29 17.17 -6.51
C GLN A 39 0.70 15.80 -7.09
N GLN A 40 1.60 15.08 -6.40
CA GLN A 40 2.07 13.76 -6.83
C GLN A 40 0.94 12.74 -6.98
N VAL A 41 0.05 12.60 -5.97
CA VAL A 41 -1.06 11.62 -6.04
C VAL A 41 -2.13 12.04 -7.04
N THR A 42 -2.41 13.34 -7.15
CA THR A 42 -3.34 13.87 -8.14
C THR A 42 -2.84 13.59 -9.56
N ASP A 43 -1.58 13.94 -9.85
CA ASP A 43 -0.98 13.68 -11.16
C ASP A 43 -0.94 12.19 -11.49
N ALA A 44 -0.67 11.33 -10.49
CA ALA A 44 -0.65 9.88 -10.68
C ALA A 44 -2.02 9.35 -11.12
N VAL A 45 -3.09 9.77 -10.46
CA VAL A 45 -4.46 9.39 -10.83
C VAL A 45 -4.88 9.99 -12.18
N MET A 46 -4.59 11.28 -12.38
CA MET A 46 -5.02 12.00 -13.59
C MET A 46 -4.35 11.47 -14.87
N ARG A 47 -3.17 10.86 -14.79
CA ARG A 47 -2.55 10.18 -15.95
C ARG A 47 -3.36 9.00 -16.47
N HIS A 48 -4.25 8.44 -15.66
CA HIS A 48 -5.08 7.28 -16.01
C HIS A 48 -6.54 7.64 -16.31
N THR A 49 -6.91 8.95 -16.31
CA THR A 49 -8.27 9.39 -16.61
C THR A 49 -8.66 9.14 -18.06
N VAL A 50 -9.92 8.81 -18.26
CA VAL A 50 -10.55 8.72 -19.57
C VAL A 50 -11.70 9.73 -19.60
N GLU A 51 -11.70 10.61 -20.58
CA GLU A 51 -12.72 11.70 -20.70
C GLU A 51 -12.83 12.56 -19.42
N GLY A 52 -11.70 12.78 -18.74
CA GLY A 52 -11.62 13.60 -17.52
C GLY A 52 -12.07 12.92 -16.24
N ARG A 53 -12.39 11.62 -16.26
CA ARG A 53 -12.74 10.83 -15.06
C ARG A 53 -11.72 9.73 -14.80
N PRO A 54 -11.36 9.47 -13.53
CA PRO A 54 -10.56 8.30 -13.19
C PRO A 54 -11.36 7.01 -13.46
N PRO A 55 -10.70 5.91 -13.84
CA PRO A 55 -11.37 4.70 -14.28
C PRO A 55 -11.86 3.81 -13.13
N TYR A 56 -12.01 4.36 -11.92
CA TYR A 56 -12.34 3.60 -10.72
C TYR A 56 -13.83 3.56 -10.44
N ASP A 57 -14.31 2.42 -9.93
CA ASP A 57 -15.66 2.24 -9.41
C ASP A 57 -15.73 2.48 -7.91
N ALA A 58 -14.59 2.29 -7.20
CA ALA A 58 -14.49 2.47 -5.76
C ALA A 58 -13.04 2.72 -5.32
N ILE A 59 -12.88 3.22 -4.10
CA ILE A 59 -11.60 3.46 -3.46
C ILE A 59 -11.56 2.71 -2.12
N VAL A 60 -10.46 2.01 -1.86
CA VAL A 60 -10.14 1.43 -0.55
C VAL A 60 -8.88 2.11 -0.03
N SER A 61 -8.90 2.60 1.20
CA SER A 61 -7.81 3.42 1.75
C SER A 61 -7.34 2.94 3.11
N SER A 62 -6.05 3.08 3.35
CA SER A 62 -5.49 3.09 4.70
C SER A 62 -6.18 4.16 5.58
N PRO A 63 -6.29 3.95 6.91
CA PRO A 63 -6.86 4.93 7.84
C PRO A 63 -5.97 6.16 8.04
N LEU A 64 -4.67 6.11 7.69
CA LEU A 64 -3.74 7.21 7.96
C LEU A 64 -4.00 8.40 7.03
N ALA A 65 -3.92 9.63 7.58
CA ALA A 65 -4.32 10.88 6.94
C ALA A 65 -3.75 11.05 5.52
N ARG A 66 -2.47 10.75 5.32
CA ARG A 66 -1.78 10.83 4.02
C ARG A 66 -2.36 9.96 2.90
N CYS A 67 -3.19 8.96 3.26
CA CYS A 67 -3.94 8.13 2.32
C CYS A 67 -5.42 8.53 2.34
N ARG A 68 -6.02 8.57 3.55
CA ARG A 68 -7.45 8.76 3.75
C ARG A 68 -7.94 10.10 3.22
N GLU A 69 -7.23 11.20 3.49
CA GLU A 69 -7.68 12.52 3.04
C GLU A 69 -7.74 12.64 1.52
N PHE A 70 -6.73 12.09 0.83
CA PHE A 70 -6.73 12.02 -0.63
C PHE A 70 -7.85 11.13 -1.16
N ALA A 71 -8.05 9.95 -0.56
CA ALA A 71 -9.10 9.02 -0.97
C ALA A 71 -10.51 9.64 -0.81
N LEU A 72 -10.75 10.35 0.31
CA LEU A 72 -12.03 11.04 0.55
C LEU A 72 -12.24 12.18 -0.43
N TRP A 73 -11.20 13.00 -0.68
CA TRP A 73 -11.28 14.07 -1.67
C TRP A 73 -11.59 13.53 -3.08
N LEU A 74 -10.89 12.48 -3.50
CA LEU A 74 -11.10 11.84 -4.82
C LEU A 74 -12.51 11.23 -4.92
N GLY A 75 -12.98 10.63 -3.82
CA GLY A 75 -14.33 10.07 -3.73
C GLY A 75 -15.41 11.13 -3.86
N GLU A 76 -15.26 12.28 -3.19
CA GLU A 76 -16.18 13.42 -3.28
C GLU A 76 -16.16 14.06 -4.67
N GLU A 77 -14.98 14.28 -5.26
CA GLU A 77 -14.82 14.93 -6.57
C GLU A 77 -15.48 14.13 -7.71
N PHE A 78 -15.42 12.79 -7.65
CA PHE A 78 -15.88 11.92 -8.75
C PHE A 78 -17.07 11.04 -8.40
N ASP A 79 -17.68 11.24 -7.24
CA ASP A 79 -18.83 10.44 -6.74
C ASP A 79 -18.47 8.93 -6.67
N LEU A 80 -17.34 8.61 -6.02
CA LEU A 80 -16.87 7.25 -5.83
C LEU A 80 -17.02 6.82 -4.37
N PRO A 81 -17.53 5.61 -4.08
CA PRO A 81 -17.57 5.09 -2.73
C PRO A 81 -16.15 4.88 -2.19
N VAL A 82 -15.93 5.30 -0.94
CA VAL A 82 -14.65 5.16 -0.23
C VAL A 82 -14.84 4.24 0.97
N GLN A 83 -14.01 3.21 1.05
CA GLN A 83 -13.90 2.33 2.21
C GLN A 83 -12.55 2.54 2.89
N VAL A 84 -12.56 2.71 4.21
CA VAL A 84 -11.34 2.76 5.02
C VAL A 84 -11.14 1.38 5.66
N ASP A 85 -9.94 0.81 5.49
CA ASP A 85 -9.57 -0.48 6.06
C ASP A 85 -8.35 -0.31 6.97
N ASP A 86 -8.53 -0.56 8.26
CA ASP A 86 -7.51 -0.38 9.29
C ASP A 86 -6.30 -1.33 9.09
N ASP A 87 -6.53 -2.50 8.48
CA ASP A 87 -5.46 -3.45 8.16
C ASP A 87 -4.53 -2.98 7.04
N LEU A 88 -4.86 -1.88 6.34
CA LEU A 88 -3.99 -1.20 5.38
C LEU A 88 -3.12 -0.10 6.00
N ALA A 89 -3.13 0.11 7.33
CA ALA A 89 -2.21 1.02 8.00
C ALA A 89 -0.75 0.64 7.72
N GLU A 90 0.15 1.63 7.75
CA GLU A 90 1.59 1.37 7.55
C GLU A 90 2.17 0.57 8.73
N LEU A 91 3.30 -0.08 8.52
CA LEU A 91 4.06 -0.79 9.54
C LEU A 91 4.27 0.09 10.76
N HIS A 92 3.85 -0.37 11.93
CA HIS A 92 4.10 0.34 13.18
C HIS A 92 5.57 0.24 13.57
N LEU A 93 6.28 1.37 13.49
CA LEU A 93 7.73 1.44 13.73
C LEU A 93 8.09 1.76 15.20
N GLY A 94 7.11 1.83 16.10
CA GLY A 94 7.30 1.97 17.54
C GLY A 94 8.25 3.09 17.91
N GLY A 95 9.27 2.78 18.70
CA GLY A 95 10.27 3.73 19.16
C GLY A 95 11.14 4.36 18.07
N TRP A 96 11.04 3.91 16.81
CA TRP A 96 11.76 4.51 15.67
C TRP A 96 10.98 5.63 14.98
N GLU A 97 9.68 5.76 15.27
CA GLU A 97 8.84 6.77 14.62
C GLU A 97 9.31 8.21 14.93
N GLY A 98 9.24 9.06 13.93
CA GLY A 98 9.71 10.45 14.02
C GLY A 98 11.22 10.64 13.91
N LYS A 99 12.01 9.56 13.87
CA LYS A 99 13.47 9.60 13.78
C LYS A 99 13.95 9.38 12.34
N THR A 100 15.13 9.90 12.04
CA THR A 100 15.85 9.55 10.82
C THR A 100 16.53 8.18 10.96
N TYR A 101 16.88 7.56 9.84
CA TYR A 101 17.68 6.33 9.85
C TYR A 101 18.99 6.48 10.63
N ALA A 102 19.68 7.65 10.50
CA ALA A 102 20.91 7.92 11.22
C ALA A 102 20.71 7.95 12.75
N GLN A 103 19.64 8.61 13.20
CA GLN A 103 19.31 8.66 14.64
C GLN A 103 18.98 7.29 15.21
N VAL A 104 18.22 6.47 14.47
CA VAL A 104 17.93 5.09 14.90
C VAL A 104 19.23 4.26 14.95
N TYR A 105 20.07 4.39 13.93
CA TYR A 105 21.36 3.69 13.90
C TYR A 105 22.26 4.06 15.08
N GLU A 106 22.35 5.34 15.45
CA GLU A 106 23.11 5.81 16.61
C GLU A 106 22.57 5.30 17.94
N GLN A 107 21.24 5.13 18.05
CA GLN A 107 20.58 4.70 19.30
C GLN A 107 20.57 3.19 19.47
N GLU A 108 20.22 2.45 18.44
CA GLU A 108 19.97 1.01 18.49
C GLU A 108 21.19 0.17 18.04
N GLY A 109 22.12 0.80 17.30
CA GLY A 109 23.28 0.13 16.73
C GLY A 109 22.97 -0.73 15.51
N THR A 110 24.05 -1.28 14.95
CA THR A 110 23.99 -2.09 13.71
C THR A 110 23.19 -3.38 13.89
N GLU A 111 23.28 -4.00 15.06
CA GLU A 111 22.70 -5.33 15.30
C GLU A 111 21.17 -5.29 15.22
N GLN A 112 20.53 -4.34 15.92
CA GLN A 112 19.07 -4.19 15.91
C GLN A 112 18.55 -3.82 14.52
N MET A 113 19.21 -2.89 13.84
CA MET A 113 18.87 -2.52 12.47
C MET A 113 19.04 -3.68 11.50
N SER A 114 20.13 -4.45 11.62
CA SER A 114 20.37 -5.62 10.79
C SER A 114 19.33 -6.70 11.05
N ALA A 115 18.97 -6.95 12.31
CA ALA A 115 17.95 -7.94 12.66
C ALA A 115 16.61 -7.60 11.99
N PHE A 116 16.17 -6.35 12.04
CA PHE A 116 14.93 -5.92 11.38
C PHE A 116 14.95 -6.17 9.85
N TRP A 117 16.09 -5.91 9.18
CA TRP A 117 16.16 -6.07 7.72
C TRP A 117 16.41 -7.51 7.26
N PHE A 118 17.13 -8.32 8.06
CA PHE A 118 17.55 -9.68 7.67
C PHE A 118 16.76 -10.81 8.37
N ASP A 119 16.03 -10.51 9.46
CA ASP A 119 15.07 -11.42 10.08
C ASP A 119 13.71 -10.73 10.32
N PRO A 120 13.08 -10.21 9.28
CA PRO A 120 11.87 -9.39 9.37
C PRO A 120 10.65 -10.14 9.94
N ALA A 121 10.70 -11.47 9.97
CA ALA A 121 9.63 -12.27 10.54
C ALA A 121 9.62 -12.27 12.07
N ARG A 122 10.76 -11.91 12.72
CA ARG A 122 10.93 -12.01 14.17
C ARG A 122 11.39 -10.72 14.83
N ALA A 123 12.12 -9.89 14.09
CA ALA A 123 12.63 -8.64 14.61
C ALA A 123 11.65 -7.49 14.35
N ALA A 124 11.28 -6.78 15.42
CA ALA A 124 10.47 -5.57 15.35
C ALA A 124 11.25 -4.38 15.92
N PRO A 125 10.93 -3.15 15.52
CA PRO A 125 11.34 -1.97 16.26
C PRO A 125 10.82 -2.03 17.71
N PRO A 126 11.49 -1.39 18.69
CA PRO A 126 11.04 -1.39 20.07
C PRO A 126 9.58 -0.89 20.21
N GLY A 127 8.69 -1.75 20.67
CA GLY A 127 7.25 -1.47 20.76
C GLY A 127 6.54 -1.36 19.42
N GLY A 128 7.18 -1.77 18.33
CA GLY A 128 6.62 -1.77 16.99
C GLY A 128 6.09 -3.15 16.56
N GLU A 129 5.76 -3.25 15.28
CA GLU A 129 5.21 -4.41 14.59
C GLU A 129 6.31 -5.16 13.83
N THR A 130 6.28 -6.48 13.80
CA THR A 130 7.09 -7.30 12.89
C THR A 130 6.54 -7.25 11.47
N LEU A 131 7.36 -7.53 10.48
CA LEU A 131 6.85 -7.70 9.10
C LEU A 131 5.92 -8.91 8.97
N ALA A 132 6.00 -9.90 9.85
CA ALA A 132 5.07 -11.02 9.85
C ALA A 132 3.66 -10.62 10.33
N GLU A 133 3.57 -9.76 11.33
CA GLU A 133 2.29 -9.21 11.80
C GLU A 133 1.65 -8.30 10.76
N LEU A 134 2.43 -7.39 10.14
CA LEU A 134 1.99 -6.60 8.99
C LEU A 134 1.45 -7.52 7.88
N ASP A 135 2.23 -8.51 7.48
CA ASP A 135 1.87 -9.41 6.38
C ASP A 135 0.56 -10.17 6.66
N ALA A 136 0.35 -10.59 7.89
CA ALA A 136 -0.87 -11.29 8.30
C ALA A 136 -2.12 -10.39 8.15
N ARG A 137 -2.09 -9.15 8.69
CA ARG A 137 -3.24 -8.23 8.58
C ARG A 137 -3.47 -7.75 7.15
N VAL A 138 -2.40 -7.47 6.39
CA VAL A 138 -2.51 -7.08 4.98
C VAL A 138 -3.05 -8.24 4.13
N SER A 139 -2.67 -9.49 4.41
CA SER A 139 -3.24 -10.67 3.76
C SER A 139 -4.75 -10.78 4.01
N GLU A 140 -5.19 -10.48 5.23
CA GLU A 140 -6.61 -10.52 5.57
C GLU A 140 -7.39 -9.40 4.86
N ALA A 141 -6.85 -8.17 4.81
CA ALA A 141 -7.43 -7.07 4.02
C ALA A 141 -7.54 -7.46 2.53
N TRP A 142 -6.49 -8.03 1.97
CA TRP A 142 -6.45 -8.48 0.59
C TRP A 142 -7.49 -9.58 0.30
N ARG A 143 -7.58 -10.56 1.18
CA ARG A 143 -8.56 -11.65 1.08
C ARG A 143 -10.01 -11.10 1.12
N ARG A 144 -10.30 -10.13 2.01
CA ARG A 144 -11.62 -9.47 2.07
C ARG A 144 -11.94 -8.73 0.79
N LEU A 145 -10.98 -7.94 0.29
CA LEU A 145 -11.12 -7.19 -0.95
C LEU A 145 -11.43 -8.11 -2.14
N LEU A 146 -10.68 -9.19 -2.29
CA LEU A 146 -10.88 -10.12 -3.41
C LEU A 146 -12.17 -10.95 -3.26
N ALA A 147 -12.56 -11.32 -2.03
CA ALA A 147 -13.79 -12.07 -1.81
C ALA A 147 -15.05 -11.28 -2.18
N ASN A 148 -15.02 -9.96 -1.95
CA ASN A 148 -16.17 -9.09 -2.21
C ASN A 148 -15.69 -7.69 -2.68
N PRO A 149 -15.18 -7.58 -3.90
CA PRO A 149 -14.66 -6.32 -4.42
C PRO A 149 -15.78 -5.27 -4.53
N PRO A 150 -15.52 -4.00 -4.13
CA PRO A 150 -16.53 -2.94 -4.19
C PRO A 150 -16.81 -2.43 -5.61
N GLY A 151 -16.15 -2.98 -6.63
CA GLY A 151 -16.29 -2.64 -8.03
C GLY A 151 -15.37 -3.47 -8.92
N HIS A 152 -15.46 -3.26 -10.23
CA HIS A 152 -14.61 -3.95 -11.21
C HIS A 152 -13.23 -3.32 -11.35
N HIS A 153 -13.10 -2.02 -11.04
CA HIS A 153 -11.82 -1.31 -11.00
C HIS A 153 -11.68 -0.53 -9.70
N VAL A 154 -10.82 -0.98 -8.82
CA VAL A 154 -10.65 -0.47 -7.45
C VAL A 154 -9.29 0.22 -7.33
N LEU A 155 -9.29 1.45 -6.78
CA LEU A 155 -8.07 2.11 -6.33
C LEU A 155 -7.81 1.75 -4.87
N VAL A 156 -6.64 1.22 -4.55
CA VAL A 156 -6.18 0.97 -3.18
C VAL A 156 -5.08 1.97 -2.85
N VAL A 157 -5.32 2.85 -1.87
CA VAL A 157 -4.37 3.88 -1.43
C VAL A 157 -3.71 3.44 -0.12
N ALA A 158 -2.41 3.17 -0.17
CA ALA A 158 -1.69 2.57 0.95
C ALA A 158 -0.25 3.10 1.07
N HIS A 159 0.65 2.29 1.62
CA HIS A 159 1.99 2.66 2.06
C HIS A 159 3.05 1.74 1.47
N LEU A 160 4.33 2.08 1.70
CA LEU A 160 5.46 1.33 1.13
C LEU A 160 5.47 -0.14 1.56
N PHE A 161 5.39 -0.41 2.89
CA PHE A 161 5.43 -1.79 3.38
C PHE A 161 4.17 -2.56 3.02
N VAL A 162 3.00 -1.92 3.07
CA VAL A 162 1.72 -2.53 2.65
C VAL A 162 1.73 -2.90 1.16
N CYS A 163 2.15 -1.98 0.29
CA CYS A 163 2.25 -2.25 -1.15
C CYS A 163 3.24 -3.39 -1.43
N ASN A 164 4.40 -3.39 -0.75
CA ASN A 164 5.37 -4.47 -0.87
C ASN A 164 4.82 -5.82 -0.38
N ALA A 165 4.07 -5.84 0.74
CA ALA A 165 3.45 -7.06 1.25
C ALA A 165 2.46 -7.65 0.23
N LEU A 166 1.58 -6.83 -0.35
CA LEU A 166 0.63 -7.26 -1.38
C LEU A 166 1.33 -7.79 -2.63
N LEU A 167 2.27 -7.04 -3.18
CA LEU A 167 2.99 -7.44 -4.40
C LEU A 167 3.84 -8.70 -4.15
N ARG A 168 4.49 -8.80 -2.98
CA ARG A 168 5.25 -9.98 -2.57
C ARG A 168 4.37 -11.23 -2.50
N GLN A 169 3.17 -11.12 -1.92
CA GLN A 169 2.21 -12.24 -1.84
C GLN A 169 1.78 -12.70 -3.23
N VAL A 170 1.44 -11.78 -4.13
CA VAL A 170 1.09 -12.12 -5.52
C VAL A 170 2.24 -12.80 -6.25
N LEU A 171 3.48 -12.39 -5.97
CA LEU A 171 4.70 -12.99 -6.54
C LEU A 171 5.14 -14.28 -5.82
N ALA A 172 4.42 -14.71 -4.79
CA ALA A 172 4.78 -15.84 -3.93
C ALA A 172 6.22 -15.76 -3.37
N GLN A 173 6.68 -14.54 -3.07
CA GLN A 173 8.01 -14.31 -2.52
C GLN A 173 8.02 -14.55 -0.99
N PRO A 174 9.09 -15.10 -0.42
CA PRO A 174 9.19 -15.36 1.01
C PRO A 174 9.23 -14.04 1.81
N LEU A 175 8.79 -14.08 3.06
CA LEU A 175 8.79 -12.92 3.95
C LEU A 175 10.20 -12.36 4.23
N SER A 176 11.23 -13.20 4.16
CA SER A 176 12.64 -12.77 4.25
C SER A 176 13.04 -11.69 3.23
N ASN A 177 12.25 -11.54 2.18
CA ASN A 177 12.40 -10.49 1.18
C ASN A 177 11.48 -9.29 1.50
N GLY A 178 11.48 -8.77 2.73
CA GLY A 178 10.50 -7.80 3.24
C GLY A 178 10.24 -6.58 2.35
N LEU A 179 11.28 -5.89 1.89
CA LEU A 179 11.19 -4.82 0.88
C LEU A 179 11.89 -5.26 -0.39
N VAL A 180 11.12 -5.69 -1.37
CA VAL A 180 11.66 -6.14 -2.67
C VAL A 180 11.51 -5.08 -3.77
N MET A 181 10.69 -4.07 -3.55
CA MET A 181 10.41 -3.02 -4.53
C MET A 181 10.60 -1.65 -3.90
N ASP A 182 11.43 -0.84 -4.53
CA ASP A 182 11.53 0.59 -4.24
C ASP A 182 10.40 1.30 -5.01
N LEU A 183 9.33 1.60 -4.29
CA LEU A 183 8.18 2.31 -4.82
C LEU A 183 8.27 3.77 -4.40
N PRO A 184 8.54 4.72 -5.29
CA PRO A 184 8.56 6.15 -4.97
C PRO A 184 7.18 6.63 -4.49
N TYR A 185 7.09 7.83 -3.92
CA TYR A 185 5.82 8.45 -3.58
C TYR A 185 4.91 8.53 -4.81
N ALA A 186 3.63 8.28 -4.61
CA ALA A 186 2.60 8.19 -5.63
C ALA A 186 2.84 7.14 -6.73
N ALA A 187 3.80 6.21 -6.52
CA ALA A 187 3.96 5.07 -7.42
C ALA A 187 2.70 4.22 -7.43
N MET A 188 2.28 3.84 -8.61
CA MET A 188 1.14 2.96 -8.83
C MET A 188 1.60 1.61 -9.38
N SER A 189 0.81 0.57 -9.09
CA SER A 189 0.99 -0.77 -9.64
C SER A 189 -0.37 -1.34 -9.98
N ARG A 190 -0.52 -2.01 -11.12
CA ARG A 190 -1.79 -2.61 -11.52
C ARG A 190 -1.77 -4.11 -11.38
N LEU A 191 -2.77 -4.61 -10.68
CA LEU A 191 -3.07 -6.01 -10.51
C LEU A 191 -4.40 -6.32 -11.23
N ARG A 192 -4.48 -7.51 -11.80
CA ARG A 192 -5.70 -8.04 -12.39
C ARG A 192 -6.02 -9.37 -11.73
N HIS A 193 -7.11 -9.40 -11.00
CA HIS A 193 -7.65 -10.61 -10.38
C HIS A 193 -8.71 -11.22 -11.28
N GLU A 194 -8.61 -12.51 -11.53
CA GLU A 194 -9.56 -13.30 -12.32
C GLU A 194 -10.13 -14.41 -11.46
N ARG A 195 -11.46 -14.46 -11.36
CA ARG A 195 -12.21 -15.58 -10.77
C ARG A 195 -12.93 -16.35 -11.87
N HIS A 196 -12.71 -17.64 -11.95
CA HIS A 196 -13.30 -18.51 -12.98
C HIS A 196 -13.60 -19.90 -12.40
N ALA A 197 -14.27 -20.76 -13.19
CA ALA A 197 -14.73 -22.09 -12.73
C ALA A 197 -13.63 -23.02 -12.20
N LEU A 198 -12.37 -22.78 -12.56
CA LEU A 198 -11.21 -23.59 -12.12
C LEU A 198 -10.47 -23.00 -10.90
N GLY A 199 -10.88 -21.82 -10.40
CA GLY A 199 -10.23 -21.15 -9.27
C GLY A 199 -10.01 -19.67 -9.51
N GLU A 200 -9.05 -19.09 -8.78
CA GLU A 200 -8.72 -17.68 -8.81
C GLU A 200 -7.24 -17.48 -9.16
N SER A 201 -6.92 -16.38 -9.82
CA SER A 201 -5.55 -16.01 -10.15
C SER A 201 -5.39 -14.49 -10.14
N THR A 202 -4.26 -14.01 -9.61
CA THR A 202 -3.90 -12.60 -9.65
C THR A 202 -2.65 -12.41 -10.48
N PHE A 203 -2.71 -11.48 -11.43
CA PHE A 203 -1.62 -11.13 -12.33
C PHE A 203 -1.15 -9.71 -12.05
N ILE A 204 0.15 -9.47 -12.14
CA ILE A 204 0.72 -8.12 -12.12
C ILE A 204 0.83 -7.65 -13.55
N GLU A 205 0.16 -6.56 -13.92
CA GLU A 205 0.26 -5.99 -15.27
C GLU A 205 1.43 -5.01 -15.38
N TRP A 206 1.68 -4.25 -14.32
CA TRP A 206 2.86 -3.36 -14.20
C TRP A 206 3.08 -2.93 -12.75
N ILE A 207 4.31 -2.49 -12.43
CA ILE A 207 4.75 -2.04 -11.09
C ILE A 207 5.44 -0.68 -11.21
N GLY A 208 5.16 0.23 -10.26
CA GLY A 208 5.95 1.43 -9.98
C GLY A 208 5.90 2.52 -11.05
N ARG A 209 4.79 2.67 -11.75
CA ARG A 209 4.62 3.73 -12.77
C ARG A 209 4.05 5.01 -12.19
#